data_898637bd18e687648da0789fe033f887
#
_entry.id   898637bd18e687648da0789fe033f887
#
_cell.length_a   1.000
_cell.length_b   1.000
_cell.length_c   1.000
_cell.angle_alpha   90.00
_cell.angle_beta   90.00
_cell.angle_gamma   90.00
#
_symmetry.space_group_name_H-M   'P 1'
#
loop_
_entity.id
_entity.type
_entity.pdbx_description
1 polymer ?
#
loop_
_entity_poly.entity_id
_entity_poly.type
_entity_poly.pdbx_seq_one_letter_code
_entity_poly.pdbx_strand_id
1 'polypeptide(L)'
;MSTENNFVERRKNPRVPVISNIVEPLDLSYVDEKDGKTHQIAAVLADLSASGMRIVSFLKAPVAGTMHIKMELPSIGKFEVDAKTAWVRQKGPVYTIGIEFTKIDSAVVSKIMALANDFLDCNTRIMLRLPEVCVPNCRCQAICNKIQKDKKLFK
;
A
#
# COMPACT_ATOMS: atom_id res chain seq x y z
N MET A 1 27.98 19.19 -19.55
CA MET A 1 26.53 19.14 -19.82
C MET A 1 25.89 18.24 -18.78
N SER A 2 25.33 18.81 -17.75
CA SER A 2 24.57 18.10 -16.74
C SER A 2 23.18 17.86 -17.30
N THR A 3 22.86 16.62 -17.65
CA THR A 3 21.49 16.20 -17.87
C THR A 3 20.78 16.22 -16.53
N GLU A 4 20.11 17.32 -16.23
CA GLU A 4 19.13 17.34 -15.16
C GLU A 4 18.04 16.34 -15.53
N ASN A 5 18.08 15.16 -14.91
CA ASN A 5 16.96 14.23 -14.89
C ASN A 5 15.83 14.91 -14.13
N ASN A 6 15.01 15.66 -14.84
CA ASN A 6 13.73 16.14 -14.33
C ASN A 6 12.84 14.92 -14.09
N PHE A 7 12.98 14.35 -12.89
CA PHE A 7 12.07 13.30 -12.40
C PHE A 7 10.71 13.95 -12.15
N VAL A 8 9.86 13.95 -13.17
CA VAL A 8 8.48 14.39 -13.03
C VAL A 8 7.72 13.29 -12.27
N GLU A 9 7.37 13.55 -11.02
CA GLU A 9 6.50 12.67 -10.25
C GLU A 9 5.13 12.59 -10.95
N ARG A 10 4.88 11.46 -11.60
CA ARG A 10 3.63 11.20 -12.34
C ARG A 10 2.49 10.75 -11.44
N ARG A 11 2.77 10.52 -10.17
CA ARG A 11 1.78 9.96 -9.23
C ARG A 11 1.01 11.07 -8.57
N LYS A 12 -0.31 11.02 -8.69
CA LYS A 12 -1.22 11.97 -8.02
C LYS A 12 -1.26 11.77 -6.50
N ASN A 13 -1.05 10.54 -6.04
CA ASN A 13 -1.14 10.18 -4.63
C ASN A 13 0.14 9.50 -4.16
N PRO A 14 0.67 9.91 -3.00
CA PRO A 14 1.85 9.27 -2.44
C PRO A 14 1.54 7.84 -2.00
N ARG A 15 2.53 6.96 -2.11
CA ARG A 15 2.44 5.56 -1.70
C ARG A 15 3.15 5.34 -0.38
N VAL A 16 2.52 4.55 0.47
CA VAL A 16 3.13 4.04 1.69
C VAL A 16 3.59 2.61 1.43
N PRO A 17 4.89 2.31 1.48
CA PRO A 17 5.35 0.94 1.45
C PRO A 17 4.91 0.27 2.76
N VAL A 18 4.22 -0.84 2.64
CA VAL A 18 3.90 -1.69 3.77
C VAL A 18 5.08 -2.63 3.95
N ILE A 19 5.95 -2.26 4.86
CA ILE A 19 7.17 -3.01 5.10
C ILE A 19 7.02 -3.76 6.40
N SER A 20 7.12 -5.06 6.30
CA SER A 20 7.35 -6.07 7.33
C SER A 20 6.24 -6.30 8.35
N ASN A 21 6.16 -7.53 8.78
CA ASN A 21 5.39 -8.09 9.88
C ASN A 21 3.85 -8.10 9.72
N ILE A 22 3.28 -7.39 8.78
CA ILE A 22 1.89 -7.59 8.40
C ILE A 22 1.86 -8.65 7.29
N VAL A 23 2.18 -9.87 7.64
CA VAL A 23 2.04 -11.04 6.78
C VAL A 23 0.61 -11.58 6.89
N GLU A 24 -0.34 -10.73 7.21
CA GLU A 24 -1.73 -11.12 7.16
C GLU A 24 -2.17 -11.10 5.70
N PRO A 25 -2.56 -12.23 5.13
CA PRO A 25 -3.06 -12.27 3.77
C PRO A 25 -4.33 -11.43 3.68
N LEU A 26 -4.39 -10.60 2.66
CA LEU A 26 -5.60 -9.86 2.33
C LEU A 26 -6.63 -10.84 1.76
N ASP A 27 -7.87 -10.71 2.20
CA ASP A 27 -8.99 -11.40 1.58
C ASP A 27 -9.42 -10.66 0.33
N LEU A 28 -8.93 -11.13 -0.81
CA LEU A 28 -9.31 -10.65 -2.12
C LEU A 28 -10.42 -11.55 -2.68
N SER A 29 -11.59 -11.00 -2.88
CA SER A 29 -12.64 -11.65 -3.64
C SER A 29 -12.87 -10.95 -4.98
N TYR A 30 -12.99 -11.71 -6.05
CA TYR A 30 -13.34 -11.21 -7.36
C TYR A 30 -14.35 -12.14 -8.04
N VAL A 31 -15.13 -11.57 -8.94
CA VAL A 31 -16.03 -12.35 -9.80
C VAL A 31 -15.31 -12.59 -11.13
N ASP A 32 -15.11 -13.85 -11.47
CA ASP A 32 -14.60 -14.22 -12.79
C ASP A 32 -15.70 -14.05 -13.83
N GLU A 33 -15.46 -13.20 -14.81
CA GLU A 33 -16.41 -12.94 -15.89
C GLU A 33 -16.68 -14.16 -16.79
N LYS A 34 -15.77 -15.15 -16.79
CA LYS A 34 -15.89 -16.36 -17.60
C LYS A 34 -16.86 -17.37 -17.01
N ASP A 35 -16.88 -17.52 -15.68
CA ASP A 35 -17.72 -18.51 -15.00
C ASP A 35 -18.79 -17.90 -14.09
N GLY A 36 -18.75 -16.57 -13.89
CA GLY A 36 -19.68 -15.83 -13.03
C GLY A 36 -19.54 -16.15 -11.54
N LYS A 37 -18.50 -16.88 -11.14
CA LYS A 37 -18.29 -17.31 -9.75
C LYS A 37 -17.39 -16.35 -9.01
N THR A 38 -17.60 -16.27 -7.69
CA THR A 38 -16.72 -15.55 -6.78
C THR A 38 -15.53 -16.43 -6.40
N HIS A 39 -14.34 -15.94 -6.63
CA HIS A 39 -13.09 -16.55 -6.25
C HIS A 39 -12.41 -15.75 -5.14
N GLN A 40 -11.63 -16.41 -4.30
CA GLN A 40 -10.81 -15.79 -3.27
C GLN A 40 -9.34 -16.05 -3.54
N ILE A 41 -8.52 -15.04 -3.33
CA ILE A 41 -7.07 -15.12 -3.46
C ILE A 41 -6.41 -14.58 -2.20
N ALA A 42 -5.47 -15.33 -1.66
CA ALA A 42 -4.56 -14.82 -0.64
C ALA A 42 -3.44 -13.99 -1.28
N ALA A 43 -3.27 -12.77 -0.80
CA ALA A 43 -2.22 -11.87 -1.27
C ALA A 43 -1.65 -11.06 -0.11
N VAL A 44 -0.43 -10.56 -0.29
CA VAL A 44 0.26 -9.70 0.67
C VAL A 44 0.30 -8.28 0.13
N LEU A 45 -0.04 -7.31 0.96
CA LEU A 45 0.04 -5.90 0.61
C LEU A 45 1.51 -5.45 0.56
N ALA A 46 1.94 -4.87 -0.56
CA ALA A 46 3.28 -4.34 -0.74
C ALA A 46 3.34 -2.82 -0.57
N ASP A 47 2.40 -2.10 -1.15
CA ASP A 47 2.22 -0.66 -0.93
C ASP A 47 0.77 -0.24 -1.09
N LEU A 48 0.44 0.91 -0.51
CA LEU A 48 -0.90 1.48 -0.47
C LEU A 48 -0.86 2.98 -0.79
N SER A 49 -1.83 3.44 -1.55
CA SER A 49 -2.11 4.86 -1.78
C SER A 49 -3.63 5.11 -1.74
N ALA A 50 -4.04 6.39 -1.78
CA ALA A 50 -5.45 6.75 -1.82
C ALA A 50 -6.17 6.28 -3.10
N SER A 51 -5.44 6.01 -4.17
CA SER A 51 -5.99 5.60 -5.47
C SER A 51 -5.83 4.11 -5.80
N GLY A 52 -5.05 3.38 -5.04
CA GLY A 52 -4.80 1.98 -5.30
C GLY A 52 -3.74 1.35 -4.41
N MET A 53 -3.40 0.12 -4.72
CA MET A 53 -2.40 -0.64 -3.99
C MET A 53 -1.61 -1.57 -4.91
N ARG A 54 -0.49 -2.04 -4.41
CA ARG A 54 0.28 -3.12 -5.01
C ARG A 54 0.28 -4.31 -4.07
N ILE A 55 -0.01 -5.46 -4.63
CA ILE A 55 -0.04 -6.74 -3.89
C ILE A 55 0.90 -7.75 -4.52
N VAL A 56 1.29 -8.72 -3.73
CA VAL A 56 2.10 -9.87 -4.15
C VAL A 56 1.31 -11.14 -3.86
N SER A 57 1.21 -12.01 -4.85
CA SER A 57 0.50 -13.29 -4.77
C SER A 57 1.29 -14.41 -5.45
N PHE A 58 1.08 -15.63 -4.99
CA PHE A 58 1.56 -16.83 -5.67
C PHE A 58 0.52 -17.44 -6.61
N LEU A 59 -0.66 -16.84 -6.66
CA LEU A 59 -1.75 -17.26 -7.54
C LEU A 59 -1.96 -16.22 -8.63
N LYS A 60 -2.24 -16.72 -9.84
CA LYS A 60 -2.54 -15.83 -10.97
C LYS A 60 -3.80 -15.02 -10.68
N ALA A 61 -3.64 -13.70 -10.67
CA ALA A 61 -4.77 -12.81 -10.55
C ALA A 61 -5.59 -12.73 -11.84
N PRO A 62 -6.87 -12.43 -11.75
CA PRO A 62 -7.66 -12.10 -12.92
C PRO A 62 -7.09 -10.85 -13.59
N VAL A 63 -6.95 -10.89 -14.91
CA VAL A 63 -6.42 -9.77 -15.70
C VAL A 63 -7.46 -8.68 -15.90
N ALA A 64 -8.74 -9.00 -15.76
CA ALA A 64 -9.86 -8.09 -15.94
C ALA A 64 -11.01 -8.47 -14.99
N GLY A 65 -11.76 -7.48 -14.59
CA GLY A 65 -12.93 -7.65 -13.75
C GLY A 65 -12.92 -6.76 -12.52
N THR A 66 -14.10 -6.59 -11.94
CA THR A 66 -14.29 -5.88 -10.70
C THR A 66 -13.90 -6.79 -9.53
N MET A 67 -13.05 -6.30 -8.66
CA MET A 67 -12.68 -6.98 -7.43
C MET A 67 -13.30 -6.26 -6.25
N HIS A 68 -13.74 -7.01 -5.26
CA HIS A 68 -14.11 -6.50 -3.95
C HIS A 68 -13.07 -6.92 -2.93
N ILE A 69 -12.48 -5.96 -2.25
CA ILE A 69 -11.36 -6.19 -1.35
C ILE A 69 -11.74 -5.76 0.05
N LYS A 70 -11.59 -6.69 0.99
CA LYS A 70 -11.71 -6.43 2.41
C LYS A 70 -10.34 -6.45 3.04
N MET A 71 -10.03 -5.45 3.84
CA MET A 71 -8.76 -5.40 4.54
C MET A 71 -8.87 -4.72 5.90
N GLU A 72 -7.90 -5.01 6.74
CA GLU A 72 -7.71 -4.37 8.03
C GLU A 72 -6.27 -3.91 8.16
N LEU A 73 -6.10 -2.65 8.48
CA LEU A 73 -4.79 -2.06 8.74
C LEU A 73 -4.77 -1.40 10.12
N PRO A 74 -3.67 -1.55 10.89
CA PRO A 74 -3.61 -1.08 12.28
C PRO A 74 -3.97 0.39 12.48
N SER A 75 -3.61 1.26 11.53
CA SER A 75 -3.86 2.70 11.64
C SER A 75 -5.16 3.17 10.98
N ILE A 76 -5.84 2.29 10.24
CA ILE A 76 -7.04 2.63 9.47
C ILE A 76 -8.25 1.88 9.98
N GLY A 77 -8.08 0.64 10.44
CA GLY A 77 -9.14 -0.28 10.81
C GLY A 77 -9.60 -1.14 9.63
N LYS A 78 -10.78 -1.69 9.76
CA LYS A 78 -11.43 -2.50 8.72
C LYS A 78 -12.08 -1.62 7.68
N PHE A 79 -11.87 -1.93 6.42
CA PHE A 79 -12.52 -1.25 5.31
C PHE A 79 -12.64 -2.13 4.07
N GLU A 80 -13.48 -1.71 3.15
CA GLU A 80 -13.75 -2.39 1.90
C GLU A 80 -13.59 -1.43 0.74
N VAL A 81 -13.11 -1.93 -0.39
CA VAL A 81 -12.97 -1.17 -1.62
C VAL A 81 -13.40 -2.01 -2.82
N ASP A 82 -13.98 -1.35 -3.83
CA ASP A 82 -14.10 -1.92 -5.16
C ASP A 82 -12.91 -1.48 -5.99
N ALA A 83 -12.39 -2.39 -6.80
CA ALA A 83 -11.16 -2.19 -7.52
C ALA A 83 -11.11 -2.95 -8.83
N LYS A 84 -10.13 -2.60 -9.64
CA LYS A 84 -9.78 -3.35 -10.86
C LYS A 84 -8.28 -3.57 -10.94
N THR A 85 -7.86 -4.60 -11.67
CA THR A 85 -6.45 -4.83 -11.96
C THR A 85 -5.95 -3.80 -12.98
N ALA A 86 -4.93 -3.05 -12.62
CA ALA A 86 -4.28 -2.09 -13.50
C ALA A 86 -3.17 -2.74 -14.33
N TRP A 87 -2.35 -3.56 -13.70
CA TRP A 87 -1.25 -4.29 -14.34
C TRP A 87 -0.85 -5.52 -13.54
N VAL A 88 -0.22 -6.48 -14.20
CA VAL A 88 0.34 -7.70 -13.60
C VAL A 88 1.75 -7.90 -14.10
N ARG A 89 2.66 -8.24 -13.18
CA ARG A 89 4.02 -8.71 -13.50
C ARG A 89 4.24 -10.07 -12.85
N GLN A 90 4.84 -10.96 -13.60
CA GLN A 90 5.22 -12.29 -13.10
C GLN A 90 6.75 -12.43 -13.10
N LYS A 91 7.26 -12.93 -11.99
CA LYS A 91 8.67 -13.33 -11.87
C LYS A 91 8.73 -14.68 -11.16
N GLY A 92 9.04 -15.73 -11.92
CA GLY A 92 8.93 -17.10 -11.41
C GLY A 92 7.50 -17.42 -10.97
N PRO A 93 7.30 -18.00 -9.78
CA PRO A 93 5.98 -18.31 -9.24
C PRO A 93 5.27 -17.12 -8.61
N VAL A 94 5.89 -15.93 -8.59
CA VAL A 94 5.39 -14.75 -7.89
C VAL A 94 4.74 -13.78 -8.87
N TYR A 95 3.53 -13.33 -8.54
CA TYR A 95 2.79 -12.28 -9.24
C TYR A 95 2.80 -11.01 -8.42
N THR A 96 3.21 -9.91 -9.03
CA THR A 96 3.03 -8.56 -8.48
C THR A 96 1.93 -7.88 -9.26
N ILE A 97 0.93 -7.38 -8.55
CA ILE A 97 -0.32 -6.90 -9.14
C ILE A 97 -0.55 -5.47 -8.68
N GLY A 98 -0.67 -4.56 -9.64
CA GLY A 98 -1.13 -3.20 -9.41
C GLY A 98 -2.66 -3.15 -9.48
N ILE A 99 -3.27 -2.61 -8.44
CA ILE A 99 -4.72 -2.50 -8.27
C ILE A 99 -5.10 -1.03 -8.19
N GLU A 100 -6.11 -0.65 -8.96
CA GLU A 100 -6.72 0.68 -8.94
C GLU A 100 -8.07 0.62 -8.25
N PHE A 101 -8.29 1.49 -7.26
CA PHE A 101 -9.60 1.60 -6.60
C PHE A 101 -10.61 2.28 -7.52
N THR A 102 -11.78 1.68 -7.67
CA THR A 102 -12.90 2.23 -8.42
C THR A 102 -13.95 2.83 -7.50
N LYS A 103 -14.06 2.32 -6.27
CA LYS A 103 -14.94 2.83 -5.24
C LYS A 103 -14.31 2.66 -3.88
N ILE A 104 -14.10 3.76 -3.18
CA ILE A 104 -13.53 3.81 -1.83
C ILE A 104 -14.23 4.90 -1.02
N ASP A 105 -14.47 4.64 0.25
CA ASP A 105 -15.05 5.62 1.17
C ASP A 105 -14.10 6.81 1.39
N SER A 106 -14.64 8.02 1.36
CA SER A 106 -13.87 9.26 1.54
C SER A 106 -13.18 9.34 2.90
N ALA A 107 -13.75 8.77 3.95
CA ALA A 107 -13.13 8.70 5.27
C ALA A 107 -11.89 7.79 5.25
N VAL A 108 -11.92 6.70 4.50
CA VAL A 108 -10.77 5.81 4.30
C VAL A 108 -9.69 6.51 3.48
N VAL A 109 -10.05 7.21 2.42
CA VAL A 109 -9.12 8.03 1.61
C VAL A 109 -8.38 9.01 2.51
N SER A 110 -9.09 9.73 3.38
CA SER A 110 -8.48 10.70 4.31
C SER A 110 -7.48 10.05 5.26
N LYS A 111 -7.80 8.86 5.77
CA LYS A 111 -6.89 8.11 6.65
C LYS A 111 -5.64 7.63 5.91
N ILE A 112 -5.79 7.14 4.68
CA ILE A 112 -4.64 6.72 3.85
C ILE A 112 -3.75 7.91 3.52
N MET A 113 -4.34 9.05 3.16
CA MET A 113 -3.60 10.28 2.88
C MET A 113 -2.84 10.78 4.11
N ALA A 114 -3.45 10.76 5.29
CA ALA A 114 -2.80 11.14 6.54
C ALA A 114 -1.60 10.24 6.86
N LEU A 115 -1.74 8.94 6.65
CA LEU A 115 -0.68 7.95 6.82
C LEU A 115 0.47 8.19 5.83
N ALA A 116 0.15 8.48 4.57
CA ALA A 116 1.13 8.78 3.54
C ALA A 116 1.89 10.09 3.83
N ASN A 117 1.21 11.11 4.34
CA ASN A 117 1.83 12.37 4.73
C ASN A 117 2.80 12.18 5.90
N ASP A 118 2.43 11.41 6.91
CA ASP A 118 3.31 11.10 8.04
C ASP A 118 4.57 10.34 7.58
N PHE A 119 4.41 9.43 6.61
CA PHE A 119 5.53 8.69 6.02
C PHE A 119 6.49 9.61 5.26
N LEU A 120 5.97 10.53 4.43
CA LEU A 120 6.77 11.51 3.69
C LEU A 120 7.47 12.49 4.63
N ASP A 121 6.79 12.94 5.65
CA ASP A 121 7.33 13.85 6.65
C ASP A 121 8.51 13.23 7.40
N CYS A 122 8.36 11.96 7.78
CA CYS A 122 9.46 11.18 8.37
C CYS A 122 10.65 11.06 7.41
N ASN A 123 10.43 10.80 6.13
CA ASN A 123 11.51 10.76 5.13
C ASN A 123 12.24 12.09 5.03
N THR A 124 11.51 13.21 5.05
CA THR A 124 12.09 14.56 5.04
C THR A 124 12.97 14.80 6.26
N ARG A 125 12.52 14.41 7.45
CA ARG A 125 13.32 14.52 8.67
C ARG A 125 14.61 13.68 8.62
N ILE A 126 14.53 12.49 8.05
CA ILE A 126 15.71 11.63 7.83
C ILE A 126 16.70 12.32 6.89
N MET A 127 16.22 12.85 5.77
CA MET A 127 17.06 13.55 4.80
C MET A 127 17.74 14.79 5.39
N LEU A 128 17.04 15.53 6.23
CA LEU A 128 17.56 16.71 6.93
C LEU A 128 18.42 16.36 8.13
N ARG A 129 18.57 15.06 8.45
CA ARG A 129 19.36 14.56 9.60
C ARG A 129 18.93 15.18 10.94
N LEU A 130 17.62 15.37 11.12
CA LEU A 130 17.10 15.92 12.36
C LEU A 130 17.26 14.90 13.51
N PRO A 131 17.51 15.36 14.75
CA PRO A 131 17.72 14.48 15.89
C PRO A 131 16.45 13.71 16.30
N GLU A 132 15.26 14.28 16.07
CA GLU A 132 13.98 13.68 16.41
C GLU A 132 13.22 13.32 15.11
N VAL A 133 13.56 12.17 14.54
CA VAL A 133 12.92 11.69 13.32
C VAL A 133 11.60 10.99 13.59
N CYS A 134 11.59 10.08 14.56
CA CYS A 134 10.40 9.32 14.92
C CYS A 134 9.61 10.05 16.01
N VAL A 135 8.37 10.43 15.70
CA VAL A 135 7.47 11.14 16.62
C VAL A 135 6.39 10.20 17.16
N PRO A 136 5.93 10.38 18.43
CA PRO A 136 4.98 9.46 19.06
C PRO A 136 3.61 9.37 18.38
N ASN A 137 3.17 10.47 17.77
CA ASN A 137 1.87 10.56 17.11
C ASN A 137 1.90 10.19 15.62
N CYS A 138 2.98 9.62 15.12
CA CYS A 138 3.08 9.14 13.75
C CYS A 138 2.11 7.98 13.50
N ARG A 139 1.23 8.11 12.52
CA ARG A 139 0.24 7.09 12.16
C ARG A 139 0.87 5.84 11.53
N CYS A 140 2.06 5.97 11.01
CA CYS A 140 2.81 4.86 10.43
C CYS A 140 3.48 3.95 11.47
N GLN A 141 3.48 4.27 12.76
CA GLN A 141 4.26 3.51 13.76
C GLN A 141 3.92 2.01 13.77
N ALA A 142 2.66 1.64 13.62
CA ALA A 142 2.25 0.24 13.66
C ALA A 142 2.73 -0.59 12.44
N ILE A 143 3.00 0.08 11.32
CA ILE A 143 3.38 -0.57 10.05
C ILE A 143 4.81 -0.23 9.61
N CYS A 144 5.50 0.63 10.34
CA CYS A 144 6.83 1.11 10.00
C CYS A 144 7.91 0.21 10.60
N ASN A 145 8.91 -0.12 9.80
CA ASN A 145 10.11 -0.85 10.24
C ASN A 145 11.40 -0.03 10.12
N LYS A 146 11.29 1.29 10.02
CA LYS A 146 12.47 2.15 9.91
C LYS A 146 13.33 2.07 11.18
N ILE A 147 14.64 2.07 11.00
CA ILE A 147 15.65 2.00 12.09
C ILE A 147 15.47 3.13 13.12
N GLN A 148 14.99 4.28 12.69
CA GLN A 148 14.73 5.43 13.58
C GLN A 148 13.65 5.16 14.62
N LYS A 149 12.73 4.24 14.35
CA LYS A 149 11.74 3.77 15.31
C LYS A 149 12.40 3.03 16.48
N ASP A 150 13.35 2.17 16.17
CA ASP A 150 14.00 1.31 17.16
C ASP A 150 14.95 2.11 18.06
N LYS A 151 15.55 3.17 17.55
CA LYS A 151 16.43 4.07 18.34
C LYS A 151 15.72 4.76 19.51
N LYS A 152 14.39 4.87 19.49
CA LYS A 152 13.61 5.40 20.61
C LYS A 152 13.52 4.46 21.81
N LEU A 153 13.71 3.18 21.61
CA LEU A 153 13.62 2.17 22.67
C LEU A 153 14.84 2.16 23.60
N PHE A 154 15.88 2.91 23.27
CA PHE A 154 17.15 2.95 23.98
C PHE A 154 17.45 4.31 24.65
N LYS A 155 16.44 5.14 24.86
CA LYS A 155 16.58 6.37 25.65
C LYS A 155 15.92 6.26 27.01
#